data_e5bc900f550858f7855c26645f48a20b
#
_entry.id   e5bc900f550858f7855c26645f48a20b
#
_cell.length_a   1.000
_cell.length_b   1.000
_cell.length_c   1.000
_cell.angle_alpha   90.00
_cell.angle_beta   90.00
_cell.angle_gamma   90.00
#
_symmetry.space_group_name_H-M   'P 1'
#
loop_
_entity.id
_entity.type
_entity.pdbx_description
1 polymer ?
#
loop_
_entity_poly.entity_id
_entity_poly.type
_entity_poly.pdbx_seq_one_letter_code
_entity_poly.pdbx_strand_id
1 'polypeptide(L)'
;MEASAYLPTDGSAEGITATGIRATYGIVAVDPDIIPLGTELYIPGYGHALAADTGGAIYGDRIDLCMEGYDEAMAFGRRDVDVYILK
;
A
#
# COMPACT_ATOMS: atom_id res chain seq x y z
N MET A 1 -3.53 -6.05 -9.99
CA MET A 1 -3.34 -6.59 -8.62
C MET A 1 -4.61 -6.37 -7.82
N GLU A 2 -4.90 -7.28 -6.94
CA GLU A 2 -6.00 -7.11 -6.00
C GLU A 2 -5.59 -6.12 -4.93
N ALA A 3 -6.29 -5.00 -4.84
CA ALA A 3 -5.96 -3.93 -3.92
C ALA A 3 -6.98 -3.83 -2.79
N SER A 4 -6.48 -3.56 -1.60
CA SER A 4 -7.28 -3.19 -0.45
C SER A 4 -6.74 -1.87 0.12
N ALA A 5 -7.39 -1.34 1.14
CA ALA A 5 -7.00 -0.07 1.73
C ALA A 5 -6.78 -0.25 3.24
N TYR A 6 -5.81 0.49 3.78
CA TYR A 6 -5.57 0.49 5.20
C TYR A 6 -5.28 1.91 5.71
N LEU A 7 -5.35 2.06 7.02
CA LEU A 7 -5.05 3.33 7.68
C LEU A 7 -3.66 3.27 8.30
N PRO A 8 -3.00 4.42 8.52
CA PRO A 8 -1.64 4.46 9.06
C PRO A 8 -1.46 3.67 10.36
N THR A 9 -2.49 3.55 11.17
CA THR A 9 -2.41 2.85 12.47
C THR A 9 -2.82 1.39 12.41
N ASP A 10 -3.25 0.88 11.27
CA ASP A 10 -3.73 -0.51 11.16
C ASP A 10 -2.61 -1.54 11.32
N GLY A 11 -1.41 -1.22 10.85
CA GLY A 11 -0.27 -2.13 10.90
C GLY A 11 0.53 -2.02 12.18
N SER A 12 0.55 -0.84 12.80
CA SER A 12 1.20 -0.60 14.08
C SER A 12 0.57 0.60 14.74
N ALA A 13 0.60 0.64 16.08
CA ALA A 13 0.05 1.75 16.84
C ALA A 13 0.77 3.06 16.56
N GLU A 14 2.01 3.01 16.12
CA GLU A 14 2.84 4.18 15.84
C GLU A 14 2.76 4.61 14.38
N GLY A 15 2.13 3.81 13.51
CA GLY A 15 2.03 4.10 12.09
C GLY A 15 3.37 4.01 11.36
N ILE A 16 4.27 3.15 11.81
CA ILE A 16 5.59 2.95 11.21
C ILE A 16 5.57 1.71 10.32
N THR A 17 6.08 1.85 9.11
CA THR A 17 6.11 0.76 8.12
C THR A 17 7.26 -0.19 8.36
N ALA A 18 7.30 -1.27 7.59
CA ALA A 18 8.38 -2.25 7.65
C ALA A 18 9.75 -1.65 7.32
N THR A 19 9.80 -0.58 6.53
CA THR A 19 11.06 0.11 6.21
C THR A 19 11.41 1.20 7.22
N GLY A 20 10.60 1.39 8.26
CA GLY A 20 10.88 2.33 9.33
C GLY A 20 10.42 3.76 9.06
N ILE A 21 9.64 3.98 8.02
CA ILE A 21 9.09 5.30 7.72
C ILE A 21 7.62 5.37 8.16
N ARG A 22 7.11 6.58 8.31
CA ARG A 22 5.71 6.77 8.71
C ARG A 22 4.78 6.39 7.55
N ALA A 23 3.75 5.60 7.86
CA ALA A 23 2.71 5.28 6.89
C ALA A 23 1.83 6.49 6.65
N THR A 24 1.74 6.93 5.40
CA THR A 24 0.88 8.03 4.97
C THR A 24 0.30 7.67 3.61
N TYR A 25 -0.61 8.51 3.12
CA TYR A 25 -1.10 8.35 1.75
C TYR A 25 0.11 8.35 0.79
N GLY A 26 0.13 7.39 -0.11
CA GLY A 26 1.26 7.20 -1.02
C GLY A 26 2.19 6.05 -0.62
N ILE A 27 1.99 5.49 0.56
CA ILE A 27 2.76 4.32 1.02
C ILE A 27 1.90 3.08 0.82
N VAL A 28 2.49 2.03 0.26
CA VAL A 28 1.76 0.79 0.00
C VAL A 28 2.48 -0.40 0.59
N ALA A 29 1.69 -1.38 1.04
CA ALA A 29 2.20 -2.66 1.52
C ALA A 29 2.15 -3.66 0.37
N VAL A 30 3.22 -4.41 0.20
CA VAL A 30 3.39 -5.35 -0.91
C VAL A 30 3.99 -6.65 -0.42
N ASP A 31 3.95 -7.67 -1.29
CA ASP A 31 4.78 -8.85 -1.12
C ASP A 31 6.16 -8.50 -1.68
N PRO A 32 7.21 -8.43 -0.84
CA PRO A 32 8.53 -7.99 -1.32
C PRO A 32 9.19 -8.99 -2.28
N ASP A 33 8.67 -10.20 -2.39
CA ASP A 33 9.13 -11.16 -3.40
C ASP A 33 8.58 -10.82 -4.78
N ILE A 34 7.50 -10.03 -4.85
CA ILE A 34 6.87 -9.62 -6.09
C ILE A 34 7.30 -8.20 -6.47
N ILE A 35 7.23 -7.28 -5.49
CA ILE A 35 7.63 -5.88 -5.67
C ILE A 35 8.63 -5.56 -4.56
N PRO A 36 9.91 -5.38 -4.90
CA PRO A 36 10.91 -5.08 -3.87
C PRO A 36 10.59 -3.78 -3.12
N LEU A 37 10.88 -3.78 -1.82
CA LEU A 37 10.73 -2.56 -1.02
C LEU A 37 11.64 -1.47 -1.57
N GLY A 38 11.14 -0.24 -1.59
CA GLY A 38 11.81 0.90 -2.19
C GLY A 38 11.41 1.18 -3.63
N THR A 39 10.59 0.31 -4.23
CA THR A 39 10.12 0.50 -5.60
C THR A 39 9.09 1.63 -5.66
N GLU A 40 9.25 2.54 -6.62
CA GLU A 40 8.27 3.57 -6.89
C GLU A 40 7.25 3.06 -7.90
N LEU A 41 5.99 3.37 -7.66
CA LEU A 41 4.86 2.88 -8.44
C LEU A 41 3.94 4.02 -8.84
N TYR A 42 3.16 3.77 -9.87
CA TYR A 42 2.00 4.61 -10.19
C TYR A 42 0.76 3.72 -10.29
N ILE A 43 -0.29 4.09 -9.60
CA ILE A 43 -1.54 3.33 -9.53
C ILE A 43 -2.67 4.26 -9.95
N PRO A 44 -3.26 4.07 -11.15
CA PRO A 44 -4.39 4.90 -11.59
C PRO A 44 -5.52 4.89 -10.55
N GLY A 45 -6.04 6.06 -10.25
CA GLY A 45 -7.07 6.23 -9.20
C GLY A 45 -6.50 6.42 -7.81
N TYR A 46 -5.23 6.13 -7.58
CA TYR A 46 -4.55 6.36 -6.30
C TYR A 46 -3.42 7.38 -6.44
N GLY A 47 -2.55 7.20 -7.45
CA GLY A 47 -1.45 8.12 -7.73
C GLY A 47 -0.09 7.48 -7.54
N HIS A 48 0.93 8.32 -7.35
CA HIS A 48 2.28 7.87 -7.07
C HIS A 48 2.33 7.16 -5.72
N ALA A 49 3.09 6.07 -5.64
CA ALA A 49 3.19 5.26 -4.45
C ALA A 49 4.61 4.74 -4.24
N LEU A 50 4.95 4.48 -2.99
CA LEU A 50 6.22 3.88 -2.61
C LEU A 50 5.95 2.57 -1.90
N ALA A 51 6.55 1.49 -2.37
CA ALA A 51 6.47 0.19 -1.73
C ALA A 51 7.39 0.19 -0.51
N ALA A 52 6.82 0.49 0.65
CA ALA A 52 7.60 0.70 1.88
C ALA A 52 7.10 -0.14 3.05
N ASP A 53 6.10 -0.99 2.83
CA ASP A 53 5.53 -1.78 3.92
C ASP A 53 5.24 -3.20 3.45
N THR A 54 5.03 -4.07 4.42
CA THR A 54 4.60 -5.44 4.20
C THR A 54 3.41 -5.71 5.10
N GLY A 55 2.66 -6.77 4.81
CA GLY A 55 1.53 -7.17 5.64
C GLY A 55 1.42 -8.68 5.69
N GLY A 56 0.96 -9.20 6.82
CA GLY A 56 0.86 -10.65 7.03
C GLY A 56 -0.08 -11.36 6.05
N ALA A 57 -0.99 -10.62 5.42
CA ALA A 57 -1.93 -11.16 4.44
C ALA A 57 -1.67 -10.63 3.02
N ILE A 58 -0.56 -9.92 2.80
CA ILE A 58 -0.25 -9.33 1.50
C ILE A 58 0.78 -10.21 0.79
N TYR A 59 0.27 -11.18 0.04
CA TYR A 59 1.08 -12.16 -0.68
C TYR A 59 0.73 -12.18 -2.16
N GLY A 60 1.74 -12.37 -3.00
CA GLY A 60 1.57 -12.54 -4.43
C GLY A 60 0.98 -11.29 -5.07
N ASP A 61 -0.10 -11.45 -5.80
CA ASP A 61 -0.72 -10.39 -6.60
C ASP A 61 -1.63 -9.48 -5.76
N ARG A 62 -1.20 -9.13 -4.55
CA ARG A 62 -1.95 -8.27 -3.64
C ARG A 62 -1.15 -7.04 -3.27
N ILE A 63 -1.87 -5.93 -3.08
CA ILE A 63 -1.29 -4.66 -2.65
C ILE A 63 -2.27 -3.99 -1.69
N ASP A 64 -1.76 -3.31 -0.67
CA ASP A 64 -2.59 -2.63 0.32
C ASP A 64 -2.20 -1.17 0.34
N LEU A 65 -3.16 -0.29 0.04
CA LEU A 65 -2.91 1.14 -0.19
C LEU A 65 -3.26 1.93 1.05
N CYS A 66 -2.29 2.71 1.56
CA CYS A 66 -2.52 3.54 2.73
C CYS A 66 -3.41 4.72 2.36
N MET A 67 -4.49 4.91 3.11
CA MET A 67 -5.44 6.01 2.94
C MET A 67 -5.32 6.99 4.11
N GLU A 68 -5.75 8.24 3.90
CA GLU A 68 -5.68 9.25 4.94
C GLU A 68 -6.79 9.10 5.97
N GLY A 69 -7.99 8.68 5.55
CA GLY A 69 -9.14 8.64 6.41
C GLY A 69 -9.93 7.35 6.32
N TYR A 70 -10.71 7.08 7.36
CA TYR A 70 -11.54 5.89 7.43
C TYR A 70 -12.56 5.85 6.28
N ASP A 71 -13.21 6.98 6.00
CA ASP A 71 -14.21 7.04 4.93
C ASP A 71 -13.62 6.74 3.57
N GLU A 72 -12.41 7.24 3.30
CA GLU A 72 -11.71 6.96 2.05
C GLU A 72 -11.35 5.48 1.93
N ALA A 73 -10.86 4.89 3.01
CA ALA A 73 -10.52 3.47 3.03
C ALA A 73 -11.76 2.60 2.81
N MET A 74 -12.88 2.94 3.43
CA MET A 74 -14.12 2.21 3.28
C MET A 74 -14.68 2.36 1.87
N ALA A 75 -14.62 3.55 1.30
CA ALA A 75 -15.10 3.79 -0.05
C ALA A 75 -14.25 3.08 -1.10
N PHE A 76 -12.94 2.94 -0.85
CA PHE A 76 -12.07 2.21 -1.75
C PHE A 76 -12.42 0.72 -1.78
N GLY A 77 -12.60 0.12 -0.60
CA GLY A 77 -12.94 -1.29 -0.46
C GLY A 77 -11.85 -2.21 -1.00
N ARG A 78 -12.27 -3.22 -1.75
CA ARG A 78 -11.37 -4.12 -2.50
C ARG A 78 -11.68 -4.02 -3.97
N ARG A 79 -10.63 -3.92 -4.79
CA ARG A 79 -10.79 -3.84 -6.24
C ARG A 79 -9.49 -4.23 -6.93
N ASP A 80 -9.60 -4.60 -8.19
CA ASP A 80 -8.42 -4.79 -9.02
C ASP A 80 -7.92 -3.43 -9.50
N VAL A 81 -6.61 -3.25 -9.47
CA VAL A 81 -5.96 -2.03 -9.97
C VAL A 81 -4.80 -2.40 -10.87
N ASP A 82 -4.47 -1.50 -11.78
CA ASP A 82 -3.24 -1.59 -12.54
C ASP A 82 -2.13 -0.95 -11.72
N VAL A 83 -0.96 -1.57 -11.73
CA VAL A 83 0.20 -1.08 -10.99
C VAL A 83 1.35 -0.95 -11.97
N TYR A 84 1.84 0.26 -12.15
CA TYR A 84 2.96 0.54 -13.05
C TYR A 84 4.20 0.79 -12.22
N ILE A 85 5.28 0.05 -12.53
CA ILE A 85 6.55 0.21 -11.85
C ILE A 85 7.30 1.34 -12.53
N LEU A 86 7.68 2.35 -11.75
CA LEU A 86 8.45 3.50 -12.24
C LEU A 86 9.94 3.22 -12.08
N LYS A 87 10.71 3.67 -13.06
CA LYS A 87 12.15 3.44 -13.05
C LYS A 87 12.91 4.75 -13.01
#